data_68c5438342b6bd8c2ac712ccfc79a809
#
_entry.id   68c5438342b6bd8c2ac712ccfc79a809
#
_cell.length_a   1.000
_cell.length_b   1.000
_cell.length_c   1.000
_cell.angle_alpha   90.00
_cell.angle_beta   90.00
_cell.angle_gamma   90.00
#
_symmetry.space_group_name_H-M   'P 1'
#
loop_
_entity.id
_entity.type
_entity.pdbx_description
1 polymer ?
#
loop_
_entity_poly.entity_id
_entity_poly.type
_entity_poly.pdbx_seq_one_letter_code
_entity_poly.pdbx_strand_id
1 'polypeptide(L)'
;MAAYPINHYVLILQNNYTKKIQSFDVYNTSQDPLFYKFADFEMPDDFKNCELNYVLFWCELEYTLKFSNTLLDSEITVVTLTGETATLKLRDITPDTGIIGFPNMKQTQTALDEPQEYYSL
;
A
#
# COMPACT_ATOMS: atom_id res chain seq x y z
N MET A 1 -5.65 -22.58 3.93
CA MET A 1 -5.10 -21.26 3.64
C MET A 1 -6.22 -20.24 3.59
N ALA A 2 -6.03 -19.15 4.29
CA ALA A 2 -7.03 -18.08 4.32
C ALA A 2 -6.82 -17.12 3.17
N ALA A 3 -7.89 -16.81 2.44
CA ALA A 3 -7.87 -15.72 1.47
C ALA A 3 -8.38 -14.47 2.15
N TYR A 4 -7.84 -13.32 1.74
CA TYR A 4 -8.32 -12.04 2.23
C TYR A 4 -9.65 -11.67 1.57
N PRO A 5 -10.47 -10.81 2.22
CA PRO A 5 -11.67 -10.32 1.59
C PRO A 5 -11.39 -9.64 0.25
N ILE A 6 -12.39 -9.65 -0.63
CA ILE A 6 -12.22 -9.15 -2.01
C ILE A 6 -11.82 -7.68 -2.10
N ASN A 7 -12.11 -6.90 -1.05
CA ASN A 7 -11.74 -5.47 -1.00
C ASN A 7 -10.44 -5.22 -0.24
N HIS A 8 -9.67 -6.26 0.03
CA HIS A 8 -8.40 -6.12 0.73
C HIS A 8 -7.30 -5.63 -0.21
N TYR A 9 -6.59 -4.60 0.25
CA TYR A 9 -5.45 -4.04 -0.43
C TYR A 9 -4.24 -4.03 0.50
N VAL A 10 -3.07 -4.01 -0.10
CA VAL A 10 -1.82 -3.80 0.63
C VAL A 10 -1.29 -2.43 0.23
N LEU A 11 -1.09 -1.58 1.23
CA LEU A 11 -0.48 -0.27 1.05
C LEU A 11 0.92 -0.32 1.65
N ILE A 12 1.92 0.03 0.85
CA ILE A 12 3.30 0.08 1.31
C ILE A 12 3.79 1.51 1.21
N LEU A 13 4.32 2.02 2.31
CA LEU A 13 4.85 3.38 2.40
C LEU A 13 6.33 3.35 2.67
N GLN A 14 7.06 4.24 2.03
CA GLN A 14 8.48 4.48 2.31
C GLN A 14 8.69 5.96 2.60
N ASN A 15 9.27 6.23 3.77
CA ASN A 15 9.71 7.58 4.12
C ASN A 15 10.98 7.89 3.35
N ASN A 16 10.94 8.92 2.49
CA ASN A 16 12.07 9.23 1.62
C ASN A 16 13.27 9.82 2.36
N TYR A 17 13.09 10.28 3.59
CA TYR A 17 14.19 10.78 4.41
C TYR A 17 14.86 9.66 5.19
N THR A 18 14.10 8.86 5.90
CA THR A 18 14.63 7.80 6.77
C THR A 18 14.81 6.48 6.05
N LYS A 19 14.17 6.33 4.89
CA LYS A 19 14.11 5.09 4.11
C LYS A 19 13.31 3.97 4.77
N LYS A 20 12.64 4.27 5.89
CA LYS A 20 11.80 3.28 6.55
C LYS A 20 10.66 2.86 5.62
N ILE A 21 10.42 1.56 5.55
CA ILE A 21 9.35 0.97 4.76
C ILE A 21 8.43 0.20 5.69
N GLN A 22 7.14 0.34 5.46
CA GLN A 22 6.14 -0.41 6.23
C GLN A 22 4.94 -0.72 5.35
N SER A 23 4.40 -1.93 5.49
CA SER A 23 3.19 -2.34 4.79
C SER A 23 2.00 -2.31 5.73
N PHE A 24 0.83 -2.07 5.14
CA PHE A 24 -0.44 -2.00 5.86
C PHE A 24 -1.49 -2.78 5.10
N ASP A 25 -2.27 -3.56 5.83
CA ASP A 25 -3.46 -4.18 5.26
C ASP A 25 -4.60 -3.19 5.39
N VAL A 26 -5.18 -2.80 4.27
CA VAL A 26 -6.24 -1.81 4.24
C VAL A 26 -7.44 -2.37 3.47
N TYR A 27 -8.61 -1.86 3.79
CA TYR A 27 -9.84 -2.30 3.15
C TYR A 27 -10.47 -1.12 2.43
N ASN A 28 -10.63 -1.26 1.12
CA ASN A 28 -11.24 -0.22 0.32
C ASN A 28 -12.76 -0.35 0.41
N THR A 29 -13.39 0.69 0.92
CA THR A 29 -14.85 0.75 1.04
C THR A 29 -15.47 1.66 0.00
N SER A 30 -14.69 2.26 -0.89
CA SER A 30 -15.21 3.10 -1.95
C SER A 30 -15.91 2.28 -3.01
N GLN A 31 -17.03 2.81 -3.50
CA GLN A 31 -17.73 2.26 -4.65
C GLN A 31 -17.41 3.01 -5.94
N ASP A 32 -16.63 4.08 -5.84
CA ASP A 32 -16.21 4.87 -6.99
C ASP A 32 -14.85 4.36 -7.47
N PRO A 33 -14.71 3.97 -8.75
CA PRO A 33 -13.44 3.44 -9.25
C PRO A 33 -12.33 4.50 -9.35
N LEU A 34 -12.65 5.78 -9.16
CA LEU A 34 -11.66 6.85 -9.29
C LEU A 34 -10.87 7.12 -8.02
N PHE A 35 -11.28 6.60 -6.87
CA PHE A 35 -10.56 6.83 -5.63
C PHE A 35 -10.75 5.68 -4.64
N TYR A 36 -9.87 5.67 -3.63
CA TYR A 36 -9.93 4.70 -2.55
C TYR A 36 -10.49 5.34 -1.29
N LYS A 37 -11.17 4.54 -0.50
CA LYS A 37 -11.67 4.94 0.80
C LYS A 37 -11.31 3.84 1.80
N PHE A 38 -10.27 4.05 2.58
CA PHE A 38 -9.76 3.05 3.49
C PHE A 38 -10.49 3.11 4.83
N ALA A 39 -10.95 1.96 5.30
CA ALA A 39 -11.57 1.84 6.61
C ALA A 39 -10.49 1.68 7.68
N ASP A 40 -10.65 2.38 8.80
CA ASP A 40 -9.83 2.22 10.00
C ASP A 40 -8.32 2.36 9.79
N PHE A 41 -7.92 3.17 8.82
CA PHE A 41 -6.51 3.42 8.56
C PHE A 41 -6.08 4.75 9.21
N GLU A 42 -4.99 4.68 9.99
CA GLU A 42 -4.34 5.87 10.55
C GLU A 42 -2.89 5.91 10.08
N MET A 43 -2.44 7.10 9.66
CA MET A 43 -1.06 7.29 9.26
C MET A 43 -0.15 7.25 10.49
N PRO A 44 0.83 6.33 10.55
CA PRO A 44 1.79 6.33 11.66
C PRO A 44 2.69 7.56 11.64
N ASP A 45 3.18 7.94 12.81
CA ASP A 45 4.03 9.13 12.96
C ASP A 45 5.28 9.09 12.09
N ASP A 46 5.84 7.90 11.87
CA ASP A 46 7.05 7.76 11.04
C ASP A 46 6.83 8.18 9.59
N PHE A 47 5.59 8.30 9.15
CA PHE A 47 5.24 8.66 7.78
C PHE A 47 4.53 10.00 7.68
N LYS A 48 4.43 10.73 8.78
CA LYS A 48 3.85 12.08 8.79
C LYS A 48 4.89 13.13 8.46
N ASN A 49 4.45 14.21 7.84
CA ASN A 49 5.27 15.40 7.56
C ASN A 49 6.55 15.11 6.78
N CYS A 50 6.46 14.21 5.82
CA CYS A 50 7.58 13.85 4.97
C CYS A 50 7.10 13.45 3.59
N GLU A 51 8.02 13.44 2.64
CA GLU A 51 7.73 12.90 1.33
C GLU A 51 7.73 11.37 1.40
N LEU A 52 6.71 10.77 0.81
CA LEU A 52 6.53 9.33 0.80
C LEU A 52 6.50 8.78 -0.62
N ASN A 53 7.11 7.63 -0.81
CA ASN A 53 6.79 6.77 -1.94
C ASN A 53 5.73 5.78 -1.49
N TYR A 54 4.83 5.40 -2.37
CA TYR A 54 3.82 4.41 -2.03
C TYR A 54 3.65 3.38 -3.14
N VAL A 55 3.22 2.20 -2.73
CA VAL A 55 2.77 1.13 -3.60
C VAL A 55 1.46 0.62 -3.04
N LEU A 56 0.47 0.48 -3.89
CA LEU A 56 -0.85 -0.01 -3.49
C LEU A 56 -1.30 -1.08 -4.48
N PHE A 57 -1.71 -2.23 -3.97
CA PHE A 57 -2.20 -3.30 -4.83
C PHE A 57 -3.27 -4.12 -4.14
N TRP A 58 -4.13 -4.72 -4.95
CA TRP A 58 -5.18 -5.60 -4.50
C TRP A 58 -4.63 -7.00 -4.24
N CYS A 59 -5.00 -7.59 -3.12
CA CYS A 59 -4.49 -8.90 -2.75
C CYS A 59 -5.54 -9.70 -1.99
N GLU A 60 -5.89 -10.88 -2.51
CA GLU A 60 -6.81 -11.82 -1.87
C GLU A 60 -6.09 -13.01 -1.27
N LEU A 61 -4.79 -13.16 -1.50
CA LEU A 61 -4.04 -14.33 -1.10
C LEU A 61 -3.17 -14.02 0.11
N GLU A 62 -2.80 -15.05 0.85
CA GLU A 62 -1.74 -14.91 1.83
C GLU A 62 -0.46 -14.47 1.16
N TYR A 63 0.26 -13.57 1.78
CA TYR A 63 1.47 -13.03 1.22
C TYR A 63 2.51 -12.75 2.30
N THR A 64 3.76 -12.68 1.88
CA THR A 64 4.86 -12.15 2.67
C THR A 64 5.65 -11.17 1.80
N LEU A 65 6.27 -10.20 2.43
CA LEU A 65 7.04 -9.17 1.74
C LEU A 65 8.49 -9.21 2.19
N LYS A 66 9.38 -9.00 1.24
CA LYS A 66 10.80 -8.81 1.49
C LYS A 66 11.21 -7.49 0.87
N PHE A 67 11.49 -6.50 1.71
CA PHE A 67 11.77 -5.16 1.23
C PHE A 67 13.19 -5.01 0.73
N SER A 68 13.32 -4.24 -0.33
CA SER A 68 14.57 -3.78 -0.92
C SER A 68 14.69 -2.27 -0.71
N ASN A 69 15.87 -1.71 -0.89
CA ASN A 69 16.10 -0.26 -0.82
C ASN A 69 15.28 0.49 -1.86
N THR A 70 15.02 -0.13 -3.00
CA THR A 70 14.09 0.40 -4.00
C THR A 70 12.76 -0.29 -3.84
N LEU A 71 11.72 0.47 -3.54
CA LEU A 71 10.41 -0.09 -3.18
C LEU A 71 9.86 -1.05 -4.23
N LEU A 72 9.97 -0.69 -5.52
CA LEU A 72 9.45 -1.54 -6.59
C LEU A 72 10.28 -2.79 -6.86
N ASP A 73 11.50 -2.87 -6.35
CA ASP A 73 12.32 -4.08 -6.42
C ASP A 73 12.10 -5.01 -5.22
N SER A 74 11.28 -4.60 -4.28
CA SER A 74 10.87 -5.46 -3.18
C SER A 74 10.10 -6.66 -3.72
N GLU A 75 10.18 -7.78 -3.00
CA GLU A 75 9.56 -9.02 -3.43
C GLU A 75 8.32 -9.32 -2.62
N ILE A 76 7.30 -9.82 -3.30
CA ILE A 76 6.13 -10.39 -2.66
C ILE A 76 6.07 -11.87 -2.98
N THR A 77 5.87 -12.67 -1.95
CA THR A 77 5.63 -14.10 -2.09
C THR A 77 4.19 -14.38 -1.71
N VAL A 78 3.44 -14.94 -2.63
CA VAL A 78 2.04 -15.27 -2.40
C VAL A 78 1.86 -16.80 -2.34
N VAL A 79 0.86 -17.21 -1.58
CA VAL A 79 0.46 -18.62 -1.51
C VAL A 79 -0.82 -18.76 -2.31
N THR A 80 -0.77 -19.59 -3.34
CA THR A 80 -1.91 -19.83 -4.21
C THR A 80 -2.96 -20.69 -3.51
N LEU A 81 -4.15 -20.75 -4.10
CA LEU A 81 -5.23 -21.57 -3.54
C LEU A 81 -4.90 -23.06 -3.50
N THR A 82 -3.94 -23.49 -4.30
CA THR A 82 -3.46 -24.89 -4.30
C THR A 82 -2.31 -25.13 -3.32
N GLY A 83 -1.89 -24.09 -2.58
CA GLY A 83 -0.83 -24.20 -1.60
C GLY A 83 0.57 -23.97 -2.14
N GLU A 84 0.71 -23.68 -3.42
CA GLU A 84 2.02 -23.38 -4.01
C GLU A 84 2.40 -21.92 -3.71
N THR A 85 3.70 -21.64 -3.77
CA THR A 85 4.21 -20.29 -3.59
C THR A 85 4.72 -19.71 -4.90
N ALA A 86 4.56 -18.40 -5.07
CA ALA A 86 5.11 -17.68 -6.20
C ALA A 86 5.68 -16.36 -5.69
N THR A 87 6.89 -16.02 -6.15
CA THR A 87 7.59 -14.80 -5.76
C THR A 87 7.75 -13.89 -6.96
N LEU A 88 7.35 -12.63 -6.78
CA LEU A 88 7.37 -11.62 -7.82
C LEU A 88 7.93 -10.33 -7.26
N LYS A 89 8.51 -9.49 -8.11
CA LYS A 89 8.84 -8.12 -7.72
C LYS A 89 7.57 -7.28 -7.76
N LEU A 90 7.50 -6.28 -6.88
CA LEU A 90 6.32 -5.41 -6.84
C LEU A 90 6.06 -4.72 -8.17
N ARG A 91 7.12 -4.35 -8.90
CA ARG A 91 6.97 -3.73 -10.23
C ARG A 91 6.22 -4.62 -11.23
N ASP A 92 6.27 -5.93 -11.04
CA ASP A 92 5.71 -6.88 -12.00
C ASP A 92 4.23 -7.21 -11.73
N ILE A 93 3.67 -6.71 -10.64
CA ILE A 93 2.26 -6.93 -10.32
C ILE A 93 1.36 -5.76 -10.74
N THR A 94 1.89 -4.81 -11.50
CA THR A 94 1.18 -3.62 -11.97
C THR A 94 0.47 -2.86 -10.83
N PRO A 95 1.20 -2.47 -9.78
CA PRO A 95 0.57 -1.77 -8.68
C PRO A 95 0.30 -0.31 -9.01
N ASP A 96 -0.60 0.32 -8.25
CA ASP A 96 -0.64 1.77 -8.20
C ASP A 96 0.57 2.24 -7.41
N THR A 97 1.30 3.21 -7.94
CA THR A 97 2.51 3.69 -7.31
C THR A 97 2.71 5.17 -7.60
N GLY A 98 3.43 5.85 -6.72
CA GLY A 98 3.71 7.27 -6.90
C GLY A 98 4.38 7.87 -5.68
N ILE A 99 4.36 9.20 -5.64
CA ILE A 99 4.96 9.99 -4.58
C ILE A 99 3.89 10.88 -3.98
N ILE A 100 3.80 10.86 -2.66
CA ILE A 100 2.97 11.79 -1.90
C ILE A 100 3.91 12.92 -1.49
N GLY A 101 3.76 14.06 -2.17
CA GLY A 101 4.76 15.11 -2.14
C GLY A 101 4.68 16.02 -0.93
N PHE A 102 5.80 16.61 -0.58
CA PHE A 102 5.89 17.48 0.56
C PHE A 102 5.18 18.76 0.38
N PRO A 103 5.09 19.59 -0.53
CA PRO A 103 4.32 20.82 -0.39
C PRO A 103 2.85 20.61 -0.10
N ASN A 104 2.31 19.46 -0.43
CA ASN A 104 0.91 19.12 -0.22
C ASN A 104 0.71 18.18 0.97
N MET A 105 1.69 18.11 1.82
CA MET A 105 1.74 17.14 2.91
C MET A 105 0.51 17.18 3.80
N LYS A 106 0.09 18.36 4.22
CA LYS A 106 -1.03 18.50 5.14
C LYS A 106 -2.32 17.93 4.54
N GLN A 107 -2.58 18.23 3.29
CA GLN A 107 -3.75 17.74 2.59
C GLN A 107 -3.66 16.25 2.34
N THR A 108 -2.49 15.78 1.97
CA THR A 108 -2.24 14.37 1.73
C THR A 108 -2.41 13.55 3.00
N GLN A 109 -1.90 14.07 4.13
CA GLN A 109 -2.07 13.40 5.40
C GLN A 109 -3.54 13.22 5.75
N THR A 110 -4.35 14.27 5.57
CA THR A 110 -5.77 14.17 5.83
C THR A 110 -6.41 13.04 5.02
N ALA A 111 -6.04 12.92 3.76
CA ALA A 111 -6.57 11.88 2.88
C ALA A 111 -6.18 10.48 3.34
N LEU A 112 -5.02 10.31 3.97
CA LEU A 112 -4.51 9.01 4.40
C LEU A 112 -4.81 8.68 5.86
N ASP A 113 -4.86 9.70 6.73
CA ASP A 113 -5.04 9.50 8.18
C ASP A 113 -6.48 9.20 8.56
N GLU A 114 -7.42 9.66 7.81
CA GLU A 114 -8.83 9.50 8.12
C GLU A 114 -9.45 8.45 7.18
N PRO A 115 -10.51 7.78 7.59
CA PRO A 115 -11.20 6.85 6.71
C PRO A 115 -11.96 7.62 5.63
N GLN A 116 -11.24 8.38 4.85
CA GLN A 116 -11.74 9.25 3.81
C GLN A 116 -11.34 8.76 2.44
N GLU A 117 -11.89 9.44 1.44
CA GLU A 117 -11.57 9.15 0.07
C GLU A 117 -10.12 9.48 -0.23
N TYR A 118 -9.49 8.59 -0.94
CA TYR A 118 -8.11 8.71 -1.31
C TYR A 118 -8.03 8.52 -2.82
N TYR A 119 -7.65 9.57 -3.53
CA TYR A 119 -7.62 9.54 -4.97
C TYR A 119 -6.46 8.71 -5.47
N SER A 120 -6.77 7.82 -6.41
CA SER A 120 -5.76 7.09 -7.15
C SER A 120 -5.00 8.04 -8.05
N LEU A 121 -3.71 8.02 -7.96
CA LEU A 121 -2.85 8.95 -8.69
C LEU A 121 -2.43 8.41 -10.05
#